data_b38a709e453b1595f8fad88f5cdc911c
#
_entry.id   b38a709e453b1595f8fad88f5cdc911c
#
_cell.length_a   1.000
_cell.length_b   1.000
_cell.length_c   1.000
_cell.angle_alpha   90.00
_cell.angle_beta   90.00
_cell.angle_gamma   90.00
#
_symmetry.space_group_name_H-M   'P 1'
#
loop_
_entity.id
_entity.type
_entity.pdbx_description
1 polymer ?
#
loop_
_entity_poly.entity_id
_entity_poly.type
_entity_poly.pdbx_seq_one_letter_code
_entity_poly.pdbx_strand_id
1 'polypeptide(L)'
;IVLIAPIWNFRMPAIVEGWIDKVLAPPWAFKFKQLWGNYGYPIGNLKQKKAIIFCTYGSPRLAVTTFFLNLPIRRLKRGVFHMCGIYNIVYRRYFAVPFVSNEKRKKFLEDVKKTALNL
;
A
#
# COMPACT_ATOMS: atom_id res chain seq x y z
N ILE A 1 -6.88 -7.29 -4.65
CA ILE A 1 -5.40 -7.17 -4.82
C ILE A 1 -4.76 -7.43 -3.48
N VAL A 2 -3.77 -8.33 -3.44
CA VAL A 2 -2.97 -8.59 -2.24
C VAL A 2 -1.52 -8.25 -2.56
N LEU A 3 -0.93 -7.36 -1.76
CA LEU A 3 0.48 -7.01 -1.85
C LEU A 3 1.19 -7.40 -0.55
N ILE A 4 2.29 -8.12 -0.66
CA ILE A 4 3.13 -8.53 0.47
C ILE A 4 4.56 -8.16 0.12
N ALA A 5 5.11 -7.16 0.79
CA ALA A 5 6.44 -6.67 0.46
C ALA A 5 7.10 -5.91 1.62
N PRO A 6 8.42 -5.90 1.69
CA PRO A 6 9.14 -4.98 2.56
C PRO A 6 9.03 -3.54 2.06
N ILE A 7 9.21 -2.60 2.96
CA ILE A 7 9.39 -1.19 2.59
C ILE A 7 10.89 -0.86 2.59
N TRP A 8 11.40 -0.51 1.44
CA TRP A 8 12.77 -0.07 1.19
C TRP A 8 12.77 1.37 0.69
N ASN A 9 13.55 2.24 1.33
CA ASN A 9 13.61 3.66 0.95
C ASN A 9 12.22 4.31 0.76
N PHE A 10 11.29 4.01 1.69
CA PHE A 10 9.88 4.45 1.66
C PHE A 10 9.05 3.95 0.47
N ARG A 11 9.52 2.97 -0.26
CA ARG A 11 8.85 2.34 -1.40
C ARG A 11 8.80 0.82 -1.24
N MET A 12 7.99 0.18 -2.04
CA MET A 12 8.08 -1.26 -2.23
C MET A 12 9.29 -1.62 -3.12
N PRO A 13 9.74 -2.88 -3.14
CA PRO A 13 10.80 -3.33 -4.06
C PRO A 13 10.47 -3.00 -5.51
N ALA A 14 11.51 -2.76 -6.32
CA ALA A 14 11.37 -2.32 -7.71
C ALA A 14 10.43 -3.20 -8.56
N ILE A 15 10.42 -4.50 -8.32
CA ILE A 15 9.53 -5.44 -9.03
C ILE A 15 8.05 -5.15 -8.73
N VAL A 16 7.70 -4.80 -7.50
CA VAL A 16 6.33 -4.45 -7.11
C VAL A 16 5.96 -3.07 -7.65
N GLU A 17 6.88 -2.12 -7.58
CA GLU A 17 6.68 -0.77 -8.15
C GLU A 17 6.49 -0.85 -9.68
N GLY A 18 7.29 -1.65 -10.38
CA GLY A 18 7.13 -1.87 -11.80
C GLY A 18 5.80 -2.55 -12.16
N TRP A 19 5.30 -3.45 -11.31
CA TRP A 19 3.95 -4.02 -11.47
C TRP A 19 2.87 -2.94 -11.28
N ILE A 20 2.99 -2.08 -10.26
CA ILE A 20 2.07 -0.96 -10.04
C ILE A 20 2.04 -0.06 -11.28
N ASP A 21 3.19 0.34 -11.78
CA ASP A 21 3.32 1.25 -12.91
C ASP A 21 2.75 0.67 -14.23
N LYS A 22 2.84 -0.65 -14.40
CA LYS A 22 2.30 -1.31 -15.61
C LYS A 22 0.83 -1.69 -15.50
N VAL A 23 0.42 -2.17 -14.33
CA VAL A 23 -0.93 -2.74 -14.15
C VAL A 23 -1.92 -1.71 -13.66
N LEU A 24 -1.53 -0.83 -12.73
CA LEU A 24 -2.40 0.22 -12.21
C LEU A 24 -2.22 1.55 -12.97
N ALA A 25 -2.14 1.46 -14.28
CA ALA A 25 -1.88 2.57 -15.19
C ALA A 25 -3.14 2.97 -16.00
N PRO A 26 -3.18 4.22 -16.52
CA PRO A 26 -4.22 4.63 -17.45
C PRO A 26 -4.04 3.94 -18.82
N PRO A 27 -5.09 3.76 -19.62
CA PRO A 27 -6.48 4.14 -19.33
C PRO A 27 -7.25 3.04 -18.54
N TRP A 28 -6.60 1.91 -18.25
CA TRP A 28 -7.25 0.73 -17.71
C TRP A 28 -7.68 0.90 -16.24
N ALA A 29 -6.74 1.25 -15.35
CA ALA A 29 -7.03 1.35 -13.90
C ALA A 29 -7.75 2.65 -13.53
N PHE A 30 -7.49 3.72 -14.27
CA PHE A 30 -8.13 5.03 -14.11
C PHE A 30 -8.03 5.86 -15.40
N LYS A 31 -8.81 6.92 -15.46
CA LYS A 31 -8.79 7.91 -16.56
C LYS A 31 -8.71 9.31 -15.97
N PHE A 32 -8.12 10.25 -16.69
CA PHE A 32 -8.22 11.66 -16.33
C PHE A 32 -9.45 12.27 -17.03
N LYS A 33 -10.29 12.93 -16.23
CA LYS A 33 -11.37 13.77 -16.73
C LYS A 33 -10.96 15.23 -16.56
N GLN A 34 -10.94 15.96 -17.65
CA GLN A 34 -10.73 17.40 -17.62
C GLN A 34 -11.93 18.10 -16.98
N LEU A 35 -11.67 19.00 -16.03
CA LEU A 35 -12.70 19.79 -15.36
C LEU A 35 -12.81 21.18 -15.99
N TRP A 36 -11.73 21.91 -15.97
CA TRP A 36 -11.61 23.22 -16.62
C TRP A 36 -10.13 23.55 -16.89
N GLY A 37 -9.85 24.27 -17.97
CA GLY A 37 -8.49 24.65 -18.35
C GLY A 37 -7.56 23.45 -18.35
N ASN A 38 -6.45 23.54 -17.62
CA ASN A 38 -5.45 22.46 -17.48
C ASN A 38 -5.69 21.55 -16.27
N TYR A 39 -6.83 21.67 -15.60
CA TYR A 39 -7.18 20.85 -14.44
C TYR A 39 -7.81 19.53 -14.85
N GLY A 40 -7.14 18.42 -14.53
CA GLY A 40 -7.64 17.07 -14.68
C GLY A 40 -7.86 16.37 -13.34
N TYR A 41 -8.89 15.54 -13.26
CA TYR A 41 -9.22 14.73 -12.10
C TYR A 41 -9.18 13.23 -12.45
N PRO A 42 -8.52 12.37 -11.66
CA PRO A 42 -8.51 10.95 -11.92
C PRO A 42 -9.86 10.31 -11.57
N ILE A 43 -10.40 9.55 -12.50
CA ILE A 43 -11.59 8.71 -12.28
C ILE A 43 -11.15 7.26 -12.30
N GLY A 44 -11.21 6.61 -11.13
CA GLY A 44 -10.82 5.22 -10.99
C GLY A 44 -11.85 4.25 -11.55
N ASN A 45 -11.37 3.24 -12.24
CA ASN A 45 -12.20 2.18 -12.86
C ASN A 45 -12.35 0.95 -11.94
N LEU A 46 -11.59 0.86 -10.83
CA LEU A 46 -11.51 -0.31 -9.95
C LEU A 46 -12.31 -0.15 -8.65
N LYS A 47 -13.41 0.58 -8.68
CA LYS A 47 -14.20 0.97 -7.50
C LYS A 47 -14.72 -0.20 -6.65
N GLN A 48 -14.98 -1.36 -7.26
CA GLN A 48 -15.47 -2.54 -6.56
C GLN A 48 -14.36 -3.47 -6.05
N LYS A 49 -13.10 -3.12 -6.28
CA LYS A 49 -11.96 -3.94 -5.85
C LYS A 49 -11.56 -3.59 -4.42
N LYS A 50 -11.02 -4.60 -3.74
CA LYS A 50 -10.37 -4.45 -2.42
C LYS A 50 -8.87 -4.58 -2.57
N ALA A 51 -8.13 -3.92 -1.72
CA ALA A 51 -6.69 -4.11 -1.60
C ALA A 51 -6.30 -4.49 -0.17
N ILE A 52 -5.36 -5.42 -0.04
CA ILE A 52 -4.77 -5.82 1.23
C ILE A 52 -3.28 -5.72 1.09
N ILE A 53 -2.68 -5.03 2.02
CA ILE A 53 -1.26 -4.72 1.96
C ILE A 53 -0.62 -5.14 3.27
N PHE A 54 0.32 -6.07 3.18
CA PHE A 54 1.17 -6.47 4.29
C PHE A 54 2.57 -5.92 4.04
N CYS A 55 3.03 -5.04 4.93
CA CYS A 55 4.35 -4.43 4.81
C CYS A 55 5.21 -4.67 6.03
N THR A 56 6.47 -5.03 5.79
CA THR A 56 7.50 -5.07 6.82
C THR A 56 8.40 -3.83 6.74
N TYR A 57 8.84 -3.37 7.90
CA TYR A 57 9.73 -2.22 8.05
C TYR A 57 10.96 -2.60 8.88
N GLY A 58 12.12 -2.13 8.48
CA GLY A 58 13.33 -2.18 9.31
C GLY A 58 13.29 -1.16 10.45
N SER A 59 12.62 -0.04 10.24
CA SER A 59 12.51 1.08 11.18
C SER A 59 11.45 0.86 12.26
N PRO A 60 11.60 1.48 13.45
CA PRO A 60 10.59 1.45 14.51
C PRO A 60 9.34 2.24 14.12
N ARG A 61 8.20 1.85 14.69
CA ARG A 61 6.90 2.46 14.40
C ARG A 61 6.91 3.98 14.60
N LEU A 62 7.47 4.45 15.72
CA LEU A 62 7.49 5.87 16.05
C LEU A 62 8.15 6.70 14.95
N ALA A 63 9.33 6.30 14.49
CA ALA A 63 10.03 7.03 13.40
C ALA A 63 9.19 7.10 12.12
N VAL A 64 8.59 5.98 11.70
CA VAL A 64 7.78 5.92 10.49
C VAL A 64 6.52 6.78 10.61
N THR A 65 5.87 6.80 11.76
CA THR A 65 4.58 7.49 11.93
C THR A 65 4.71 8.98 12.19
N THR A 66 5.75 9.40 12.91
CA THR A 66 5.97 10.82 13.27
C THR A 66 6.91 11.51 12.31
N PHE A 67 8.20 11.16 12.35
CA PHE A 67 9.23 11.84 11.57
C PHE A 67 8.99 11.72 10.06
N PHE A 68 8.67 10.51 9.57
CA PHE A 68 8.42 10.26 8.16
C PHE A 68 6.94 10.33 7.75
N LEU A 69 6.04 10.78 8.64
CA LEU A 69 4.63 11.07 8.38
C LEU A 69 3.89 9.96 7.62
N ASN A 70 4.21 8.69 7.88
CA ASN A 70 3.65 7.53 7.19
C ASN A 70 3.75 7.61 5.64
N LEU A 71 4.84 8.13 5.12
CA LEU A 71 5.01 8.38 3.69
C LEU A 71 4.67 7.17 2.80
N PRO A 72 5.15 5.93 3.08
CA PRO A 72 4.84 4.77 2.23
C PRO A 72 3.34 4.49 2.12
N ILE A 73 2.64 4.50 3.25
CA ILE A 73 1.19 4.21 3.26
C ILE A 73 0.39 5.32 2.60
N ARG A 74 0.78 6.58 2.82
CA ARG A 74 0.11 7.73 2.20
C ARG A 74 0.24 7.70 0.69
N ARG A 75 1.43 7.37 0.19
CA ARG A 75 1.67 7.21 -1.25
C ARG A 75 0.82 6.10 -1.84
N LEU A 76 0.90 4.88 -1.29
CA LEU A 76 0.14 3.74 -1.81
C LEU A 76 -1.37 3.99 -1.74
N LYS A 77 -1.87 4.46 -0.61
CA LYS A 77 -3.29 4.69 -0.40
C LYS A 77 -3.82 5.79 -1.31
N ARG A 78 -3.21 6.98 -1.29
CA ARG A 78 -3.72 8.16 -2.00
C ARG A 78 -3.21 8.24 -3.43
N GLY A 79 -1.91 8.02 -3.65
CA GLY A 79 -1.25 8.18 -4.94
C GLY A 79 -1.42 7.00 -5.89
N VAL A 80 -1.83 5.81 -5.39
CA VAL A 80 -2.02 4.62 -6.22
C VAL A 80 -3.47 4.15 -6.16
N PHE A 81 -3.89 3.60 -5.02
CA PHE A 81 -5.18 2.90 -4.93
C PHE A 81 -6.39 3.83 -5.06
N HIS A 82 -6.39 4.99 -4.40
CA HIS A 82 -7.51 5.93 -4.53
C HIS A 82 -7.63 6.50 -5.95
N MET A 83 -6.52 6.72 -6.64
CA MET A 83 -6.56 7.12 -8.05
C MET A 83 -7.22 6.06 -8.93
N CYS A 84 -7.00 4.79 -8.62
CA CYS A 84 -7.67 3.66 -9.29
C CYS A 84 -9.12 3.44 -8.84
N GLY A 85 -9.61 4.18 -7.84
CA GLY A 85 -10.95 4.02 -7.27
C GLY A 85 -11.06 2.94 -6.18
N ILE A 86 -9.95 2.37 -5.72
CA ILE A 86 -9.93 1.37 -4.66
C ILE A 86 -9.87 2.08 -3.31
N TYR A 87 -10.99 2.12 -2.59
CA TYR A 87 -11.11 2.77 -1.28
C TYR A 87 -11.12 1.78 -0.12
N ASN A 88 -11.55 0.52 -0.36
CA ASN A 88 -11.53 -0.53 0.64
C ASN A 88 -10.13 -1.15 0.71
N ILE A 89 -9.32 -0.63 1.64
CA ILE A 89 -7.91 -1.01 1.78
C ILE A 89 -7.64 -1.45 3.21
N VAL A 90 -7.25 -2.70 3.38
CA VAL A 90 -6.71 -3.23 4.64
C VAL A 90 -5.20 -3.09 4.59
N TYR A 91 -4.64 -2.48 5.62
CA TYR A 91 -3.21 -2.23 5.71
C TYR A 91 -2.64 -2.77 7.01
N ARG A 92 -1.74 -3.74 6.91
CA ARG A 92 -1.01 -4.35 8.04
C ARG A 92 0.46 -4.00 7.96
N ARG A 93 1.02 -3.53 9.06
CA ARG A 93 2.39 -3.02 9.14
C ARG A 93 3.15 -3.68 10.28
N TYR A 94 4.30 -4.24 9.97
CA TYR A 94 5.16 -4.93 10.91
C TYR A 94 6.49 -4.19 11.00
N PHE A 95 6.73 -3.56 12.16
CA PHE A 95 7.83 -2.65 12.36
C PHE A 95 9.02 -3.31 13.05
N ALA A 96 10.23 -2.75 12.82
CA ALA A 96 11.48 -3.17 13.43
C ALA A 96 11.77 -4.68 13.29
N VAL A 97 11.36 -5.27 12.16
CA VAL A 97 11.41 -6.72 11.95
C VAL A 97 12.79 -7.34 12.19
N PRO A 98 13.93 -6.70 11.83
CA PRO A 98 15.26 -7.22 12.15
C PRO A 98 15.56 -7.30 13.65
N PHE A 99 14.91 -6.47 14.49
CA PHE A 99 15.25 -6.27 15.89
C PHE A 99 14.24 -6.88 16.87
N VAL A 100 13.10 -7.38 16.39
CA VAL A 100 12.11 -8.01 17.27
C VAL A 100 12.41 -9.49 17.49
N SER A 101 11.90 -10.04 18.60
CA SER A 101 12.08 -11.47 18.95
C SER A 101 11.35 -12.40 17.98
N ASN A 102 11.74 -13.68 17.99
CA ASN A 102 11.07 -14.70 17.17
C ASN A 102 9.59 -14.88 17.54
N GLU A 103 9.25 -14.77 18.83
CA GLU A 103 7.86 -14.83 19.31
C GLU A 103 7.05 -13.67 18.70
N LYS A 104 7.63 -12.47 18.62
CA LYS A 104 6.99 -11.31 18.00
C LYS A 104 6.78 -11.53 16.50
N ARG A 105 7.76 -12.12 15.79
CA ARG A 105 7.63 -12.47 14.37
C ARG A 105 6.53 -13.51 14.14
N LYS A 106 6.41 -14.52 15.01
CA LYS A 106 5.31 -15.50 14.95
C LYS A 106 3.95 -14.82 15.09
N LYS A 107 3.81 -13.87 16.04
CA LYS A 107 2.57 -13.07 16.18
C LYS A 107 2.25 -12.24 14.92
N PHE A 108 3.24 -11.75 14.21
CA PHE A 108 3.02 -11.09 12.91
C PHE A 108 2.42 -12.06 11.88
N LEU A 109 2.93 -13.28 11.79
CA LEU A 109 2.40 -14.31 10.89
C LEU A 109 0.97 -14.73 11.27
N GLU A 110 0.67 -14.82 12.56
CA GLU A 110 -0.69 -15.10 13.05
C GLU A 110 -1.67 -13.97 12.66
N ASP A 111 -1.25 -12.70 12.74
CA ASP A 111 -2.06 -11.57 12.28
C ASP A 111 -2.30 -11.61 10.77
N VAL A 112 -1.28 -11.96 9.97
CA VAL A 112 -1.45 -12.20 8.52
C VAL A 112 -2.50 -13.28 8.27
N LYS A 113 -2.38 -14.44 8.95
CA LYS A 113 -3.31 -15.55 8.82
C LYS A 113 -4.73 -15.14 9.17
N LYS A 114 -4.94 -14.49 10.33
CA LYS A 114 -6.26 -14.00 10.76
C LYS A 114 -6.85 -13.01 9.75
N THR A 115 -6.02 -12.08 9.27
CA THR A 115 -6.47 -11.09 8.28
C THR A 115 -6.89 -11.77 6.97
N ALA A 116 -6.14 -12.77 6.51
CA ALA A 116 -6.44 -13.50 5.28
C ALA A 116 -7.71 -14.35 5.37
N LEU A 117 -8.00 -14.92 6.54
CA LEU A 117 -9.22 -15.73 6.76
C LEU A 117 -10.50 -14.88 6.85
N ASN A 118 -10.38 -13.57 7.11
CA ASN A 118 -11.51 -12.63 7.23
C ASN A 118 -11.74 -11.81 5.93
N LEU A 119 -11.29 -12.34 4.80
CA LEU A 119 -11.46 -11.75 3.47
C LEU A 119 -12.74 -12.20 2.79
#